data_ca337b33ad3d103db92fd805ee230df8
#
_entry.id   ca337b33ad3d103db92fd805ee230df8
#
_cell.length_a   1.000
_cell.length_b   1.000
_cell.length_c   1.000
_cell.angle_alpha   90.00
_cell.angle_beta   90.00
_cell.angle_gamma   90.00
#
_symmetry.space_group_name_H-M   'P 1'
#
loop_
_entity.id
_entity.type
_entity.pdbx_description
1 polymer ?
#
loop_
_entity_poly.entity_id
_entity_poly.type
_entity_poly.pdbx_seq_one_letter_code
_entity_poly.pdbx_strand_id
1 'polypeptide(L)'
;EGQQNQEKLRRCLKQYLSVAHLQQPGAGCALPALGAEIARGSLEVRQEAQDWICRLHQAWAQTLGSESLAWSILSQCVGALVVARMLVNPAIQHQVLASSHEQIIGQLERLPAS
;
A
#
# COMPACT_ATOMS: atom_id res chain seq x y z
N GLU A 1 -1.01 -21.35 8.50
CA GLU A 1 -1.08 -20.80 7.14
C GLU A 1 -1.46 -19.34 7.15
N GLY A 2 -2.49 -18.95 7.89
CA GLY A 2 -2.88 -17.57 8.03
C GLY A 2 -1.80 -16.69 8.65
N GLN A 3 -1.10 -17.21 9.65
CA GLN A 3 -0.01 -16.48 10.30
C GLN A 3 1.15 -16.20 9.35
N GLN A 4 1.50 -17.21 8.53
CA GLN A 4 2.59 -17.02 7.57
C GLN A 4 2.24 -15.97 6.52
N ASN A 5 0.99 -15.94 6.09
CA ASN A 5 0.52 -14.95 5.12
C ASN A 5 0.53 -13.56 5.71
N GLN A 6 0.13 -13.43 6.98
CA GLN A 6 0.16 -12.14 7.65
C GLN A 6 1.59 -11.64 7.86
N GLU A 7 2.52 -12.53 8.19
CA GLU A 7 3.93 -12.16 8.31
C GLU A 7 4.52 -11.70 6.98
N LYS A 8 4.17 -12.39 5.89
CA LYS A 8 4.57 -11.98 4.56
C LYS A 8 4.06 -10.58 4.25
N LEU A 9 2.78 -10.33 4.57
CA LEU A 9 2.18 -9.04 4.34
C LEU A 9 2.89 -7.96 5.15
N ARG A 10 3.20 -8.23 6.43
CA ARG A 10 3.93 -7.27 7.27
C ARG A 10 5.31 -6.94 6.69
N ARG A 11 6.03 -7.93 6.19
CA ARG A 11 7.33 -7.70 5.56
C ARG A 11 7.20 -6.89 4.28
N CYS A 12 6.18 -7.20 3.47
CA CYS A 12 5.90 -6.43 2.26
C CYS A 12 5.58 -4.98 2.57
N LEU A 13 4.78 -4.74 3.60
CA LEU A 13 4.43 -3.38 4.01
C LEU A 13 5.64 -2.59 4.48
N LYS A 14 6.50 -3.23 5.27
CA LYS A 14 7.72 -2.58 5.76
C LYS A 14 8.62 -2.17 4.60
N GLN A 15 8.79 -3.07 3.63
CA GLN A 15 9.61 -2.80 2.47
C GLN A 15 8.97 -1.75 1.55
N TYR A 16 7.67 -1.83 1.35
CA TYR A 16 6.92 -0.91 0.51
C TYR A 16 6.96 0.53 1.07
N LEU A 17 6.83 0.67 2.38
CA LEU A 17 6.84 1.97 3.06
C LEU A 17 8.24 2.32 3.53
N SER A 18 9.22 2.27 2.63
CA SER A 18 10.60 2.57 2.95
C SER A 18 11.14 3.67 2.04
N VAL A 19 12.13 4.40 2.54
CA VAL A 19 12.79 5.44 1.73
C VAL A 19 13.48 4.82 0.52
N ALA A 20 14.03 3.60 0.66
CA ALA A 20 14.65 2.91 -0.46
C ALA A 20 13.67 2.69 -1.61
N HIS A 21 12.45 2.23 -1.30
CA HIS A 21 11.41 2.05 -2.30
C HIS A 21 10.98 3.39 -2.91
N LEU A 22 10.88 4.42 -2.08
CA LEU A 22 10.51 5.75 -2.52
C LEU A 22 11.49 6.29 -3.56
N GLN A 23 12.78 6.00 -3.39
CA GLN A 23 13.84 6.48 -4.26
C GLN A 23 14.03 5.64 -5.53
N GLN A 24 13.31 4.52 -5.64
CA GLN A 24 13.36 3.64 -6.81
C GLN A 24 11.96 3.45 -7.39
N PRO A 25 11.43 4.46 -8.08
CA PRO A 25 10.02 4.44 -8.51
C PRO A 25 9.67 3.30 -9.47
N GLY A 26 10.66 2.68 -10.11
CA GLY A 26 10.39 1.53 -10.97
C GLY A 26 10.35 0.20 -10.24
N ALA A 27 10.65 0.17 -8.94
CA ALA A 27 10.78 -1.06 -8.17
C ALA A 27 9.54 -1.26 -7.30
N GLY A 28 8.48 -1.80 -7.84
CA GLY A 28 7.27 -2.09 -7.07
C GLY A 28 6.01 -1.62 -7.75
N CYS A 29 5.00 -1.28 -6.96
CA CYS A 29 3.70 -0.91 -7.47
C CYS A 29 3.73 0.42 -8.20
N ALA A 30 3.14 0.47 -9.39
CA ALA A 30 3.09 1.68 -10.20
C ALA A 30 2.02 2.67 -9.75
N LEU A 31 1.09 2.27 -8.89
CA LEU A 31 -0.04 3.11 -8.50
C LEU A 31 0.37 4.47 -7.94
N PRO A 32 1.35 4.56 -7.02
CA PRO A 32 1.71 5.88 -6.49
C PRO A 32 2.28 6.82 -7.52
N ALA A 33 2.94 6.29 -8.56
CA ALA A 33 3.53 7.11 -9.61
C ALA A 33 2.54 7.49 -10.69
N LEU A 34 1.61 6.58 -11.03
CA LEU A 34 0.75 6.72 -12.20
C LEU A 34 -0.74 6.92 -11.88
N GLY A 35 -1.10 6.92 -10.59
CA GLY A 35 -2.52 6.95 -10.19
C GLY A 35 -3.29 8.11 -10.80
N ALA A 36 -2.74 9.31 -10.75
CA ALA A 36 -3.41 10.49 -11.28
C ALA A 36 -3.56 10.41 -12.81
N GLU A 37 -2.55 9.89 -13.49
CA GLU A 37 -2.61 9.71 -14.95
C GLU A 37 -3.64 8.66 -15.34
N ILE A 38 -3.69 7.55 -14.59
CA ILE A 38 -4.68 6.51 -14.81
C ILE A 38 -6.10 7.08 -14.63
N ALA A 39 -6.29 7.88 -13.59
CA ALA A 39 -7.60 8.49 -13.29
C ALA A 39 -8.08 9.39 -14.43
N ARG A 40 -7.16 10.01 -15.17
CA ARG A 40 -7.49 10.84 -16.32
C ARG A 40 -7.49 10.06 -17.64
N GLY A 41 -7.22 8.77 -17.59
CA GLY A 41 -7.15 7.94 -18.77
C GLY A 41 -8.52 7.55 -19.33
N SER A 42 -8.49 6.80 -20.42
CA SER A 42 -9.71 6.29 -21.06
C SER A 42 -10.42 5.30 -20.14
N LEU A 43 -11.67 5.00 -20.48
CA LEU A 43 -12.43 3.99 -19.77
C LEU A 43 -11.72 2.63 -19.80
N GLU A 44 -11.12 2.28 -20.93
CA GLU A 44 -10.36 1.02 -21.05
C GLU A 44 -9.20 0.95 -20.07
N VAL A 45 -8.41 2.02 -19.98
CA VAL A 45 -7.27 2.09 -19.06
C VAL A 45 -7.75 1.99 -17.62
N ARG A 46 -8.80 2.73 -17.29
CA ARG A 46 -9.38 2.71 -15.95
C ARG A 46 -9.93 1.33 -15.59
N GLN A 47 -10.53 0.64 -16.56
CA GLN A 47 -11.06 -0.70 -16.34
C GLN A 47 -9.94 -1.70 -16.05
N GLU A 48 -8.85 -1.63 -16.80
CA GLU A 48 -7.70 -2.50 -16.57
C GLU A 48 -7.07 -2.25 -15.18
N ALA A 49 -6.97 -0.97 -14.80
CA ALA A 49 -6.45 -0.61 -13.48
C ALA A 49 -7.37 -1.13 -12.38
N GLN A 50 -8.67 -0.97 -12.55
CA GLN A 50 -9.64 -1.48 -11.59
C GLN A 50 -9.52 -2.98 -11.40
N ASP A 51 -9.42 -3.72 -12.49
CA ASP A 51 -9.30 -5.18 -12.43
C ASP A 51 -8.06 -5.60 -11.64
N TRP A 52 -6.94 -4.92 -11.89
CA TRP A 52 -5.69 -5.20 -11.18
C TRP A 52 -5.79 -4.85 -9.69
N ILE A 53 -6.34 -3.67 -9.38
CA ILE A 53 -6.52 -3.22 -8.00
C ILE A 53 -7.45 -4.16 -7.23
N CYS A 54 -8.53 -4.60 -7.87
CA CYS A 54 -9.47 -5.50 -7.22
C CYS A 54 -8.85 -6.87 -6.95
N ARG A 55 -7.98 -7.36 -7.82
CA ARG A 55 -7.25 -8.61 -7.57
C ARG A 55 -6.31 -8.47 -6.38
N LEU A 56 -5.60 -7.35 -6.29
CA LEU A 56 -4.72 -7.09 -5.16
C LEU A 56 -5.51 -6.97 -3.86
N HIS A 57 -6.60 -6.22 -3.90
CA HIS A 57 -7.49 -6.06 -2.74
C HIS A 57 -8.03 -7.42 -2.28
N GLN A 58 -8.47 -8.25 -3.21
CA GLN A 58 -9.04 -9.55 -2.86
C GLN A 58 -8.01 -10.44 -2.16
N ALA A 59 -6.77 -10.43 -2.66
CA ALA A 59 -5.70 -11.21 -2.04
C ALA A 59 -5.44 -10.74 -0.60
N TRP A 60 -5.38 -9.43 -0.38
CA TRP A 60 -5.18 -8.89 0.97
C TRP A 60 -6.39 -9.14 1.86
N ALA A 61 -7.60 -9.01 1.32
CA ALA A 61 -8.82 -9.26 2.09
C ALA A 61 -8.89 -10.71 2.60
N GLN A 62 -8.47 -11.65 1.78
CA GLN A 62 -8.41 -13.05 2.19
C GLN A 62 -7.39 -13.28 3.31
N THR A 63 -6.23 -12.66 3.20
CA THR A 63 -5.19 -12.76 4.23
C THR A 63 -5.63 -12.13 5.54
N LEU A 64 -6.30 -10.99 5.47
CA LEU A 64 -6.69 -10.21 6.66
C LEU A 64 -8.05 -10.61 7.23
N GLY A 65 -8.88 -11.28 6.44
CA GLY A 65 -10.25 -11.60 6.84
C GLY A 65 -11.17 -10.39 6.88
N SER A 66 -10.81 -9.31 6.19
CA SER A 66 -11.61 -8.08 6.18
C SER A 66 -11.40 -7.31 4.89
N GLU A 67 -12.46 -7.13 4.13
CA GLU A 67 -12.43 -6.34 2.91
C GLU A 67 -12.20 -4.86 3.20
N SER A 68 -12.85 -4.37 4.24
CA SER A 68 -12.72 -2.96 4.64
C SER A 68 -11.30 -2.61 5.07
N LEU A 69 -10.69 -3.47 5.87
CA LEU A 69 -9.32 -3.26 6.33
C LEU A 69 -8.34 -3.31 5.16
N ALA A 70 -8.57 -4.23 4.21
CA ALA A 70 -7.71 -4.33 3.03
C ALA A 70 -7.75 -3.03 2.21
N TRP A 71 -8.94 -2.45 1.99
CA TRP A 71 -9.05 -1.16 1.32
C TRP A 71 -8.33 -0.06 2.09
N SER A 72 -8.48 -0.04 3.40
CA SER A 72 -7.86 0.97 4.26
C SER A 72 -6.34 0.92 4.16
N ILE A 73 -5.77 -0.28 4.28
CA ILE A 73 -4.32 -0.45 4.24
C ILE A 73 -3.78 -0.11 2.85
N LEU A 74 -4.43 -0.58 1.80
CA LEU A 74 -4.03 -0.27 0.43
C LEU A 74 -3.98 1.24 0.18
N SER A 75 -5.03 1.93 0.60
CA SER A 75 -5.12 3.38 0.42
C SER A 75 -4.07 4.12 1.23
N GLN A 76 -3.79 3.68 2.45
CA GLN A 76 -2.75 4.28 3.28
C GLN A 76 -1.37 4.11 2.66
N CYS A 77 -1.08 2.93 2.13
CA CYS A 77 0.21 2.66 1.49
C CYS A 77 0.41 3.56 0.28
N VAL A 78 -0.56 3.61 -0.61
CA VAL A 78 -0.47 4.45 -1.81
C VAL A 78 -0.39 5.91 -1.44
N GLY A 79 -1.25 6.36 -0.53
CA GLY A 79 -1.26 7.75 -0.09
C GLY A 79 0.04 8.18 0.57
N ALA A 80 0.62 7.32 1.41
CA ALA A 80 1.88 7.61 2.07
C ALA A 80 3.01 7.84 1.07
N LEU A 81 3.09 7.00 0.04
CA LEU A 81 4.12 7.15 -0.99
C LEU A 81 3.90 8.40 -1.84
N VAL A 82 2.64 8.69 -2.18
CA VAL A 82 2.33 9.91 -2.93
C VAL A 82 2.73 11.16 -2.14
N VAL A 83 2.37 11.21 -0.86
CA VAL A 83 2.72 12.33 0.00
C VAL A 83 4.24 12.46 0.14
N ALA A 84 4.91 11.34 0.42
CA ALA A 84 6.36 11.36 0.63
C ALA A 84 7.10 11.82 -0.62
N ARG A 85 6.63 11.45 -1.81
CA ARG A 85 7.26 11.87 -3.06
C ARG A 85 7.15 13.36 -3.33
N MET A 86 6.17 14.02 -2.73
CA MET A 86 6.03 15.49 -2.86
C MET A 86 6.96 16.25 -1.92
N LEU A 87 7.64 15.56 -1.01
CA LEU A 87 8.52 16.16 -0.03
C LEU A 87 9.97 16.08 -0.48
N VAL A 88 10.77 17.04 -0.08
CA VAL A 88 12.18 17.14 -0.48
C VAL A 88 13.11 16.64 0.61
N ASN A 89 12.74 16.86 1.88
CA ASN A 89 13.60 16.53 3.02
C ASN A 89 13.49 15.04 3.37
N PRO A 90 14.59 14.27 3.32
CA PRO A 90 14.54 12.84 3.61
C PRO A 90 14.05 12.51 5.03
N ALA A 91 14.34 13.37 6.00
CA ALA A 91 13.86 13.14 7.37
C ALA A 91 12.34 13.23 7.45
N ILE A 92 11.73 14.17 6.73
CA ILE A 92 10.28 14.32 6.70
C ILE A 92 9.65 13.18 5.90
N GLN A 93 10.26 12.76 4.79
CA GLN A 93 9.82 11.60 4.04
C GLN A 93 9.76 10.37 4.94
N HIS A 94 10.82 10.17 5.72
CA HIS A 94 10.89 9.05 6.66
C HIS A 94 9.76 9.13 7.70
N GLN A 95 9.47 10.32 8.24
CA GLN A 95 8.38 10.50 9.20
C GLN A 95 7.04 10.07 8.63
N VAL A 96 6.75 10.46 7.38
CA VAL A 96 5.49 10.10 6.73
C VAL A 96 5.38 8.57 6.59
N LEU A 97 6.43 7.94 6.09
CA LEU A 97 6.43 6.50 5.86
C LEU A 97 6.36 5.72 7.18
N ALA A 98 7.13 6.14 8.17
CA ALA A 98 7.16 5.47 9.47
C ALA A 98 5.82 5.62 10.19
N SER A 99 5.22 6.80 10.15
CA SER A 99 3.92 7.02 10.80
C SER A 99 2.83 6.17 10.17
N SER A 100 2.81 6.09 8.85
CA SER A 100 1.83 5.26 8.14
C SER A 100 2.04 3.79 8.45
N HIS A 101 3.29 3.34 8.45
CA HIS A 101 3.62 1.96 8.79
C HIS A 101 3.16 1.61 10.21
N GLU A 102 3.43 2.49 11.16
CA GLU A 102 3.03 2.29 12.55
C GLU A 102 1.52 2.15 12.70
N GLN A 103 0.75 3.01 12.01
CA GLN A 103 -0.70 2.96 12.06
C GLN A 103 -1.23 1.66 11.43
N ILE A 104 -0.65 1.25 10.33
CA ILE A 104 -1.05 0.00 9.67
C ILE A 104 -0.77 -1.20 10.56
N ILE A 105 0.41 -1.26 11.16
CA ILE A 105 0.76 -2.35 12.07
C ILE A 105 -0.21 -2.39 13.26
N GLY A 106 -0.57 -1.22 13.80
CA GLY A 106 -1.57 -1.14 14.86
C GLY A 106 -2.91 -1.70 14.44
N GLN A 107 -3.33 -1.45 13.20
CA GLN A 107 -4.58 -2.01 12.66
C GLN A 107 -4.48 -3.54 12.56
N LEU A 108 -3.33 -4.06 12.11
CA LEU A 108 -3.12 -5.50 12.00
C LEU A 108 -3.13 -6.19 13.37
N GLU A 109 -2.55 -5.56 14.37
CA GLU A 109 -2.49 -6.11 15.72
C GLU A 109 -3.87 -6.19 16.38
N ARG A 110 -4.83 -5.40 15.93
CA ARG A 110 -6.20 -5.43 16.45
C ARG A 110 -7.05 -6.52 15.82
N LEU A 111 -6.54 -7.24 14.82
CA LEU A 111 -7.25 -8.36 14.22
C LEU A 111 -7.31 -9.52 15.22
N PRO A 112 -8.44 -10.26 15.25
CA PRO A 112 -8.50 -11.45 16.09
C PRO A 112 -7.48 -12.48 15.64
N ALA A 113 -6.92 -13.23 16.59
CA ALA A 113 -6.00 -14.32 16.30
C ALA A 113 -6.78 -15.43 15.58
N SER A 114 -6.27 -15.84 14.44
CA SER A 114 -6.94 -16.87 13.63
C SER A 114 -6.16 -18.17 13.62
#